data_9af329c64b1e170c20b93b4b3ce455d6
#
_entry.id   9af329c64b1e170c20b93b4b3ce455d6
#
_cell.length_a   1.000
_cell.length_b   1.000
_cell.length_c   1.000
_cell.angle_alpha   90.00
_cell.angle_beta   90.00
_cell.angle_gamma   90.00
#
_symmetry.space_group_name_H-M   'P 1'
#
loop_
_entity.id
_entity.type
_entity.pdbx_description
1 polymer ?
#
loop_
_entity_poly.entity_id
_entity_poly.type
_entity_poly.pdbx_seq_one_letter_code
_entity_poly.pdbx_strand_id
1 'polypeptide(L)'
;MIKIGINGFGRIGRLVFRASTKRDDIQVVGINDLLDVDYMAYMLKYDTVHGAFDGEVSVKDGKLVVNGNEIRVTAEKNPADLKWNEIGAEYVVESTGLFLTKEKAQGHIDAGAKYVVMSAPSKDDTPMFVCGVNADTYAGQQFVSNASCTTNCLAPIAKVINDKFGMVEGLMTTVHAATNTQKTVDAPSMKDWRGGRSVFCNIIPSSTGAAKAVGKVIPELNGKLTGMSLRVPTADVSVVDLTCTLAKSATYEEICAAMKEASEGELKGILGYTEDSVVSSDFINDKRTSIFDAKAGIALTDKFVKLVSWYDNEWGYSNKVLDLIKIMACKNGSCCCCK
;
A
#
# COMPACT_ATOMS: atom_id res chain seq x y z
N MET A 1 17.47 4.50 14.86
CA MET A 1 16.03 4.22 14.74
C MET A 1 15.38 5.42 14.07
N ILE A 2 14.65 5.19 12.99
CA ILE A 2 13.96 6.23 12.21
C ILE A 2 12.68 6.60 12.96
N LYS A 3 12.53 7.88 13.35
CA LYS A 3 11.35 8.36 14.04
C LYS A 3 10.31 8.86 13.04
N ILE A 4 9.09 8.34 13.15
CA ILE A 4 7.99 8.69 12.24
C ILE A 4 6.77 9.23 13.00
N GLY A 5 6.04 10.15 12.36
CA GLY A 5 4.69 10.57 12.72
C GLY A 5 3.67 9.92 11.81
N ILE A 6 2.45 9.71 12.30
CA ILE A 6 1.31 9.24 11.50
C ILE A 6 0.21 10.29 11.56
N ASN A 7 -0.22 10.79 10.40
CA ASN A 7 -1.39 11.66 10.29
C ASN A 7 -2.57 10.86 9.70
N GLY A 8 -3.59 10.62 10.52
CA GLY A 8 -4.72 9.74 10.22
C GLY A 8 -4.53 8.32 10.78
N PHE A 9 -5.34 7.96 11.76
CA PHE A 9 -5.30 6.65 12.43
C PHE A 9 -6.45 5.73 11.97
N GLY A 10 -6.80 5.84 10.68
CA GLY A 10 -7.73 4.95 9.97
C GLY A 10 -7.12 3.55 9.77
N ARG A 11 -7.68 2.75 8.85
CA ARG A 11 -7.17 1.39 8.59
C ARG A 11 -5.65 1.37 8.35
N ILE A 12 -5.18 2.14 7.37
CA ILE A 12 -3.76 2.13 6.97
C ILE A 12 -2.86 2.70 8.08
N GLY A 13 -3.21 3.85 8.68
CA GLY A 13 -2.40 4.42 9.77
C GLY A 13 -2.23 3.46 10.95
N ARG A 14 -3.32 2.77 11.36
CA ARG A 14 -3.24 1.74 12.41
C ARG A 14 -2.38 0.54 12.03
N LEU A 15 -2.46 0.08 10.78
CA LEU A 15 -1.67 -1.07 10.34
C LEU A 15 -0.20 -0.71 10.11
N VAL A 16 0.10 0.50 9.65
CA VAL A 16 1.47 1.05 9.66
C VAL A 16 2.01 1.06 11.09
N PHE A 17 1.22 1.52 12.06
CA PHE A 17 1.60 1.48 13.47
C PHE A 17 1.87 0.03 13.94
N ARG A 18 0.91 -0.91 13.73
CA ARG A 18 1.08 -2.33 14.11
C ARG A 18 2.30 -2.96 13.43
N ALA A 19 2.56 -2.67 12.16
CA ALA A 19 3.72 -3.18 11.46
C ALA A 19 5.03 -2.60 12.01
N SER A 20 5.04 -1.33 12.43
CA SER A 20 6.22 -0.69 13.02
C SER A 20 6.64 -1.31 14.35
N THR A 21 5.67 -1.82 15.16
CA THR A 21 6.00 -2.48 16.44
C THR A 21 6.71 -3.83 16.30
N LYS A 22 6.74 -4.39 15.07
CA LYS A 22 7.47 -5.62 14.72
C LYS A 22 8.82 -5.34 14.06
N ARG A 23 9.34 -4.10 14.18
CA ARG A 23 10.57 -3.62 13.54
C ARG A 23 11.48 -2.92 14.55
N ASP A 24 12.78 -3.09 14.37
CA ASP A 24 13.81 -2.47 15.21
C ASP A 24 14.41 -1.20 14.58
N ASP A 25 14.06 -0.91 13.32
CA ASP A 25 14.63 0.20 12.55
C ASP A 25 13.76 1.47 12.55
N ILE A 26 12.45 1.34 12.85
CA ILE A 26 11.46 2.43 12.81
C ILE A 26 10.69 2.52 14.13
N GLN A 27 10.45 3.75 14.59
CA GLN A 27 9.65 4.04 15.77
C GLN A 27 8.57 5.09 15.45
N VAL A 28 7.31 4.81 15.73
CA VAL A 28 6.25 5.82 15.75
C VAL A 28 6.34 6.61 17.04
N VAL A 29 6.52 7.93 16.95
CA VAL A 29 6.67 8.84 18.09
C VAL A 29 5.46 9.74 18.28
N GLY A 30 4.58 9.86 17.29
CA GLY A 30 3.36 10.65 17.39
C GLY A 30 2.31 10.24 16.37
N ILE A 31 1.06 10.44 16.74
CA ILE A 31 -0.12 10.16 15.93
C ILE A 31 -1.03 11.38 16.00
N ASN A 32 -1.58 11.78 14.87
CA ASN A 32 -2.67 12.76 14.80
C ASN A 32 -3.93 12.10 14.23
N ASP A 33 -5.02 12.23 14.97
CA ASP A 33 -6.37 11.89 14.48
C ASP A 33 -7.39 12.70 15.30
N LEU A 34 -8.59 12.92 14.73
CA LEU A 34 -9.64 13.66 15.41
C LEU A 34 -10.45 12.82 16.41
N LEU A 35 -10.05 11.58 16.61
CA LEU A 35 -10.68 10.63 17.53
C LEU A 35 -10.12 10.80 18.94
N ASP A 36 -10.93 10.41 19.94
CA ASP A 36 -10.52 10.30 21.32
C ASP A 36 -9.43 9.21 21.49
N VAL A 37 -8.47 9.47 22.39
CA VAL A 37 -7.32 8.58 22.60
C VAL A 37 -7.72 7.20 23.15
N ASP A 38 -8.76 7.13 24.00
CA ASP A 38 -9.26 5.86 24.52
C ASP A 38 -9.89 5.02 23.40
N TYR A 39 -10.61 5.68 22.47
CA TYR A 39 -11.15 5.02 21.31
C TYR A 39 -10.05 4.58 20.32
N MET A 40 -9.00 5.38 20.16
CA MET A 40 -7.83 4.98 19.37
C MET A 40 -7.13 3.75 19.97
N ALA A 41 -6.99 3.68 21.29
CA ALA A 41 -6.44 2.53 21.99
C ALA A 41 -7.32 1.28 21.80
N TYR A 42 -8.64 1.44 21.88
CA TYR A 42 -9.60 0.36 21.61
C TYR A 42 -9.44 -0.19 20.17
N MET A 43 -9.44 0.70 19.18
CA MET A 43 -9.28 0.30 17.77
C MET A 43 -7.90 -0.30 17.46
N LEU A 44 -6.86 0.08 18.21
CA LEU A 44 -5.55 -0.55 18.07
C LEU A 44 -5.53 -1.97 18.64
N LYS A 45 -6.21 -2.18 19.78
CA LYS A 45 -6.32 -3.49 20.44
C LYS A 45 -7.06 -4.52 19.58
N TYR A 46 -8.17 -4.13 19.00
CA TYR A 46 -9.11 -5.05 18.38
C TYR A 46 -9.25 -4.75 16.90
N ASP A 47 -9.03 -5.76 16.07
CA ASP A 47 -9.22 -5.67 14.63
C ASP A 47 -9.89 -6.97 14.14
N THR A 48 -10.99 -6.81 13.39
CA THR A 48 -11.78 -7.95 12.90
C THR A 48 -11.00 -8.82 11.92
N VAL A 49 -10.13 -8.22 11.13
CA VAL A 49 -9.37 -8.90 10.07
C VAL A 49 -8.02 -9.39 10.59
N HIS A 50 -7.26 -8.48 11.21
CA HIS A 50 -5.88 -8.75 11.60
C HIS A 50 -5.75 -9.25 13.06
N GLY A 51 -6.88 -9.47 13.74
CA GLY A 51 -6.91 -10.01 15.10
C GLY A 51 -6.52 -9.01 16.19
N ALA A 52 -6.41 -9.50 17.41
CA ALA A 52 -5.95 -8.71 18.56
C ALA A 52 -4.52 -8.22 18.35
N PHE A 53 -4.23 -7.02 18.88
CA PHE A 53 -2.86 -6.50 18.87
C PHE A 53 -1.95 -7.39 19.72
N ASP A 54 -0.81 -7.76 19.16
CA ASP A 54 0.20 -8.57 19.82
C ASP A 54 1.09 -7.64 20.68
N GLY A 55 0.64 -7.37 21.90
CA GLY A 55 1.31 -6.48 22.84
C GLY A 55 0.35 -5.75 23.79
N GLU A 56 0.90 -4.86 24.60
CA GLU A 56 0.16 -4.08 25.58
C GLU A 56 -0.24 -2.72 25.02
N VAL A 57 -1.51 -2.34 25.18
CA VAL A 57 -2.03 -1.02 24.82
C VAL A 57 -2.79 -0.46 26.00
N SER A 58 -2.45 0.76 26.42
CA SER A 58 -3.15 1.48 27.47
C SER A 58 -3.17 2.99 27.18
N VAL A 59 -3.95 3.71 27.97
CA VAL A 59 -3.93 5.18 27.97
C VAL A 59 -3.50 5.63 29.36
N LYS A 60 -2.57 6.57 29.42
CA LYS A 60 -2.09 7.17 30.66
C LYS A 60 -1.89 8.67 30.45
N ASP A 61 -2.49 9.46 31.30
CA ASP A 61 -2.40 10.94 31.28
C ASP A 61 -2.70 11.54 29.87
N GLY A 62 -3.73 10.98 29.19
CA GLY A 62 -4.13 11.43 27.84
C GLY A 62 -3.19 11.00 26.71
N LYS A 63 -2.19 10.14 26.98
CA LYS A 63 -1.26 9.61 25.99
C LYS A 63 -1.57 8.14 25.70
N LEU A 64 -1.38 7.75 24.48
CA LEU A 64 -1.37 6.33 24.10
C LEU A 64 -0.06 5.69 24.52
N VAL A 65 -0.12 4.58 25.26
CA VAL A 65 1.05 3.83 25.69
C VAL A 65 1.00 2.44 25.08
N VAL A 66 2.02 2.09 24.30
CA VAL A 66 2.11 0.80 23.62
C VAL A 66 3.45 0.13 23.92
N ASN A 67 3.40 -1.07 24.49
CA ASN A 67 4.59 -1.82 24.92
C ASN A 67 5.52 -0.96 25.81
N GLY A 68 4.93 -0.17 26.71
CA GLY A 68 5.66 0.71 27.62
C GLY A 68 6.15 2.04 26.99
N ASN A 69 5.97 2.26 25.70
CA ASN A 69 6.37 3.49 25.04
C ASN A 69 5.20 4.48 24.94
N GLU A 70 5.40 5.70 25.43
CA GLU A 70 4.45 6.78 25.27
C GLU A 70 4.47 7.34 23.84
N ILE A 71 3.30 7.46 23.23
CA ILE A 71 3.11 8.01 21.90
C ILE A 71 2.34 9.32 22.05
N ARG A 72 2.87 10.42 21.52
CA ARG A 72 2.14 11.68 21.49
C ARG A 72 0.90 11.56 20.60
N VAL A 73 -0.26 11.92 21.14
CA VAL A 73 -1.51 12.00 20.38
C VAL A 73 -1.94 13.44 20.25
N THR A 74 -2.33 13.86 19.06
CA THR A 74 -2.88 15.20 18.77
C THR A 74 -4.19 15.07 17.98
N ALA A 75 -5.03 16.11 18.01
CA ALA A 75 -6.31 16.17 17.30
C ALA A 75 -6.42 17.44 16.44
N GLU A 76 -5.35 17.72 15.69
CA GLU A 76 -5.25 18.93 14.87
C GLU A 76 -5.80 18.69 13.45
N LYS A 77 -6.59 19.63 12.95
CA LYS A 77 -7.13 19.61 11.58
C LYS A 77 -6.12 20.10 10.55
N ASN A 78 -5.29 21.06 10.96
CA ASN A 78 -4.29 21.65 10.09
C ASN A 78 -2.93 21.01 10.35
N PRO A 79 -2.29 20.38 9.36
CA PRO A 79 -0.99 19.75 9.52
C PRO A 79 0.12 20.67 10.02
N ALA A 80 0.03 21.97 9.78
CA ALA A 80 1.03 22.96 10.22
C ALA A 80 1.12 23.10 11.76
N ASP A 81 0.05 22.72 12.48
CA ASP A 81 -0.04 22.84 13.93
C ASP A 81 0.49 21.58 14.67
N LEU A 82 0.94 20.56 13.93
CA LEU A 82 1.30 19.24 14.49
C LEU A 82 2.64 19.19 15.21
N LYS A 83 3.51 20.19 15.00
CA LYS A 83 4.80 20.34 15.71
C LYS A 83 5.63 19.03 15.77
N TRP A 84 5.86 18.43 14.60
CA TRP A 84 6.61 17.19 14.47
C TRP A 84 8.04 17.29 14.99
N ASN A 85 8.64 18.48 14.92
CA ASN A 85 9.97 18.75 15.43
C ASN A 85 10.10 18.54 16.96
N GLU A 86 9.05 18.81 17.74
CA GLU A 86 9.08 18.66 19.21
C GLU A 86 9.27 17.19 19.64
N ILE A 87 8.88 16.22 18.79
CA ILE A 87 9.04 14.78 19.06
C ILE A 87 10.10 14.13 18.17
N GLY A 88 10.75 14.92 17.32
CA GLY A 88 11.78 14.45 16.41
C GLY A 88 11.26 13.52 15.30
N ALA A 89 9.98 13.63 14.90
CA ALA A 89 9.42 12.90 13.77
C ALA A 89 9.96 13.51 12.47
N GLU A 90 10.92 12.84 11.85
CA GLU A 90 11.52 13.29 10.59
C GLU A 90 10.68 12.92 9.37
N TYR A 91 10.02 11.78 9.40
CA TYR A 91 9.15 11.25 8.36
C TYR A 91 7.71 11.25 8.84
N VAL A 92 6.77 11.67 8.00
CA VAL A 92 5.34 11.61 8.28
C VAL A 92 4.65 10.71 7.28
N VAL A 93 3.90 9.73 7.79
CA VAL A 93 2.95 8.95 7.00
C VAL A 93 1.64 9.71 6.93
N GLU A 94 1.30 10.22 5.74
CA GLU A 94 0.02 10.88 5.48
C GLU A 94 -1.01 9.82 5.06
N SER A 95 -1.90 9.46 5.98
CA SER A 95 -2.90 8.40 5.81
C SER A 95 -4.36 8.85 6.01
N THR A 96 -4.61 10.17 6.01
CA THR A 96 -5.98 10.71 6.04
C THR A 96 -6.69 10.62 4.69
N GLY A 97 -5.95 10.59 3.58
CA GLY A 97 -6.47 10.70 2.21
C GLY A 97 -6.86 12.11 1.79
N LEU A 98 -6.59 13.14 2.63
CA LEU A 98 -6.95 14.53 2.39
C LEU A 98 -5.81 15.34 1.78
N PHE A 99 -4.57 15.11 2.22
CA PHE A 99 -3.38 15.88 1.88
C PHE A 99 -2.51 15.15 0.85
N LEU A 100 -3.06 14.95 -0.37
CA LEU A 100 -2.46 14.13 -1.43
C LEU A 100 -1.81 14.97 -2.55
N THR A 101 -1.42 16.20 -2.27
CA THR A 101 -0.62 17.08 -3.14
C THR A 101 0.49 17.72 -2.32
N LYS A 102 1.57 18.12 -2.97
CA LYS A 102 2.68 18.85 -2.31
C LYS A 102 2.15 20.07 -1.53
N GLU A 103 1.31 20.87 -2.18
CA GLU A 103 0.70 22.06 -1.57
C GLU A 103 -0.05 21.73 -0.28
N LYS A 104 -0.90 20.71 -0.31
CA LYS A 104 -1.70 20.32 0.87
C LYS A 104 -0.86 19.68 1.96
N ALA A 105 0.15 18.92 1.60
CA ALA A 105 1.04 18.25 2.54
C ALA A 105 2.14 19.17 3.10
N GLN A 106 2.31 20.38 2.54
CA GLN A 106 3.32 21.36 2.99
C GLN A 106 3.24 21.64 4.48
N GLY A 107 2.04 21.69 5.05
CA GLY A 107 1.86 21.91 6.48
C GLY A 107 2.61 20.93 7.39
N HIS A 108 2.89 19.70 6.93
CA HIS A 108 3.73 18.77 7.70
C HIS A 108 5.18 19.21 7.77
N ILE A 109 5.69 19.80 6.68
CA ILE A 109 7.05 20.36 6.63
C ILE A 109 7.13 21.61 7.49
N ASP A 110 6.12 22.47 7.43
CA ASP A 110 6.03 23.68 8.25
C ASP A 110 5.96 23.33 9.75
N ALA A 111 5.37 22.18 10.09
CA ALA A 111 5.36 21.60 11.43
C ALA A 111 6.68 20.90 11.84
N GLY A 112 7.71 20.93 10.97
CA GLY A 112 9.06 20.48 11.25
C GLY A 112 9.38 19.03 10.86
N ALA A 113 8.53 18.35 10.11
CA ALA A 113 8.91 17.11 9.44
C ALA A 113 9.88 17.41 8.29
N LYS A 114 10.73 16.43 7.96
CA LYS A 114 11.65 16.54 6.80
C LYS A 114 11.05 15.96 5.53
N TYR A 115 10.28 14.89 5.68
CA TYR A 115 9.75 14.11 4.55
C TYR A 115 8.31 13.67 4.81
N VAL A 116 7.50 13.61 3.75
CA VAL A 116 6.11 13.14 3.80
C VAL A 116 5.93 11.98 2.83
N VAL A 117 5.39 10.87 3.32
CA VAL A 117 5.01 9.69 2.54
C VAL A 117 3.50 9.58 2.50
N MET A 118 2.91 9.87 1.37
CA MET A 118 1.47 9.72 1.14
C MET A 118 1.12 8.25 0.98
N SER A 119 0.22 7.73 1.82
CA SER A 119 -0.27 6.35 1.75
C SER A 119 -1.44 6.18 0.77
N ALA A 120 -1.41 6.90 -0.33
CA ALA A 120 -2.35 6.85 -1.44
C ALA A 120 -1.69 7.45 -2.69
N PRO A 121 -2.23 7.19 -3.90
CA PRO A 121 -1.75 7.84 -5.12
C PRO A 121 -1.82 9.37 -5.00
N SER A 122 -0.74 10.05 -5.35
CA SER A 122 -0.71 11.51 -5.40
C SER A 122 -1.69 12.05 -6.43
N LYS A 123 -2.23 13.24 -6.16
CA LYS A 123 -3.18 13.93 -7.06
C LYS A 123 -2.51 15.04 -7.88
N ASP A 124 -1.20 15.16 -7.77
CA ASP A 124 -0.35 16.07 -8.51
C ASP A 124 0.86 15.32 -9.13
N ASP A 125 1.95 16.02 -9.38
CA ASP A 125 3.22 15.48 -9.90
C ASP A 125 4.13 14.89 -8.81
N THR A 126 3.67 14.75 -7.56
CA THR A 126 4.44 14.05 -6.50
C THR A 126 4.82 12.65 -6.98
N PRO A 127 6.12 12.30 -6.96
CA PRO A 127 6.57 11.01 -7.48
C PRO A 127 6.01 9.85 -6.68
N MET A 128 5.63 8.78 -7.40
CA MET A 128 5.16 7.53 -6.83
C MET A 128 6.27 6.50 -6.86
N PHE A 129 6.46 5.80 -5.76
CA PHE A 129 7.45 4.74 -5.64
C PHE A 129 6.78 3.42 -5.25
N VAL A 130 7.23 2.34 -5.89
CA VAL A 130 6.88 0.96 -5.55
C VAL A 130 8.17 0.22 -5.24
N CYS A 131 8.26 -0.34 -4.05
CA CYS A 131 9.43 -1.10 -3.61
C CYS A 131 9.72 -2.25 -4.58
N GLY A 132 11.00 -2.43 -4.95
CA GLY A 132 11.45 -3.42 -5.93
C GLY A 132 11.19 -3.08 -7.39
N VAL A 133 10.46 -2.00 -7.69
CA VAL A 133 10.17 -1.58 -9.07
C VAL A 133 10.96 -0.31 -9.42
N ASN A 134 10.76 0.77 -8.67
CA ASN A 134 11.41 2.04 -8.94
C ASN A 134 11.84 2.81 -7.66
N ALA A 135 11.71 2.23 -6.48
CA ALA A 135 12.09 2.92 -5.25
C ALA A 135 13.61 3.19 -5.14
N ASP A 136 14.41 2.47 -5.92
CA ASP A 136 15.84 2.71 -6.09
C ASP A 136 16.16 4.03 -6.81
N THR A 137 15.20 4.59 -7.55
CA THR A 137 15.35 5.89 -8.21
C THR A 137 15.07 7.10 -7.29
N TYR A 138 14.68 6.86 -6.01
CA TYR A 138 14.52 7.94 -5.04
C TYR A 138 15.83 8.73 -4.89
N ALA A 139 15.76 10.04 -4.99
CA ALA A 139 16.90 10.96 -5.01
C ALA A 139 16.72 12.15 -4.05
N GLY A 140 16.09 11.92 -2.88
CA GLY A 140 15.92 12.94 -1.85
C GLY A 140 14.65 13.77 -1.94
N GLN A 141 13.65 13.36 -2.72
CA GLN A 141 12.36 14.06 -2.80
C GLN A 141 11.68 14.15 -1.43
N GLN A 142 11.25 15.36 -1.07
CA GLN A 142 10.65 15.65 0.23
C GLN A 142 9.23 15.07 0.36
N PHE A 143 8.47 15.09 -0.73
CA PHE A 143 7.14 14.48 -0.83
C PHE A 143 7.20 13.29 -1.78
N VAL A 144 6.70 12.16 -1.31
CA VAL A 144 6.60 10.94 -2.10
C VAL A 144 5.25 10.26 -1.86
N SER A 145 4.83 9.43 -2.80
CA SER A 145 3.65 8.58 -2.65
C SER A 145 4.05 7.11 -2.76
N ASN A 146 3.50 6.26 -1.91
CA ASN A 146 3.63 4.80 -1.99
C ASN A 146 2.63 4.19 -3.00
N ALA A 147 2.08 5.00 -3.93
CA ALA A 147 1.05 4.60 -4.88
C ALA A 147 -0.18 3.97 -4.19
N SER A 148 -0.88 3.02 -4.84
CA SER A 148 -1.99 2.27 -4.27
C SER A 148 -1.59 0.83 -3.95
N CYS A 149 -2.38 0.14 -3.12
CA CYS A 149 -2.19 -1.30 -2.87
C CYS A 149 -2.26 -2.12 -4.15
N THR A 150 -3.20 -1.81 -5.04
CA THR A 150 -3.33 -2.47 -6.35
C THR A 150 -2.13 -2.18 -7.26
N THR A 151 -1.60 -0.96 -7.27
CA THR A 151 -0.37 -0.64 -8.02
C THR A 151 0.83 -1.42 -7.47
N ASN A 152 0.94 -1.58 -6.14
CA ASN A 152 1.98 -2.37 -5.50
C ASN A 152 1.88 -3.87 -5.82
N CYS A 153 0.68 -4.39 -6.11
CA CYS A 153 0.50 -5.76 -6.57
C CYS A 153 0.80 -5.91 -8.07
N LEU A 154 0.27 -5.01 -8.90
CA LEU A 154 0.37 -5.09 -10.36
C LEU A 154 1.79 -4.81 -10.87
N ALA A 155 2.48 -3.81 -10.32
CA ALA A 155 3.76 -3.36 -10.85
C ALA A 155 4.87 -4.43 -10.81
N PRO A 156 5.02 -5.26 -9.76
CA PRO A 156 6.03 -6.33 -9.75
C PRO A 156 5.82 -7.36 -10.88
N ILE A 157 4.59 -7.86 -11.07
CA ILE A 157 4.33 -8.83 -12.15
C ILE A 157 4.43 -8.18 -13.53
N ALA A 158 3.98 -6.93 -13.68
CA ALA A 158 4.11 -6.19 -14.93
C ALA A 158 5.58 -5.92 -15.28
N LYS A 159 6.44 -5.66 -14.28
CA LYS A 159 7.88 -5.51 -14.46
C LYS A 159 8.50 -6.80 -15.01
N VAL A 160 8.25 -7.94 -14.36
CA VAL A 160 8.80 -9.23 -14.82
C VAL A 160 8.37 -9.54 -16.25
N ILE A 161 7.09 -9.35 -16.57
CA ILE A 161 6.58 -9.57 -17.94
C ILE A 161 7.24 -8.62 -18.94
N ASN A 162 7.32 -7.33 -18.61
CA ASN A 162 7.91 -6.35 -19.51
C ASN A 162 9.40 -6.61 -19.76
N ASP A 163 10.16 -6.90 -18.71
CA ASP A 163 11.61 -7.06 -18.79
C ASP A 163 12.00 -8.38 -19.53
N LYS A 164 11.27 -9.47 -19.31
CA LYS A 164 11.60 -10.77 -19.91
C LYS A 164 10.98 -10.96 -21.30
N PHE A 165 9.72 -10.58 -21.46
CA PHE A 165 8.93 -10.92 -22.67
C PHE A 165 8.47 -9.70 -23.47
N GLY A 166 8.55 -8.50 -22.88
CA GLY A 166 7.98 -7.27 -23.43
C GLY A 166 6.44 -7.27 -23.35
N MET A 167 5.86 -6.24 -22.80
CA MET A 167 4.41 -6.05 -22.76
C MET A 167 4.00 -5.07 -23.88
N VAL A 168 3.14 -5.53 -24.78
CA VAL A 168 2.58 -4.69 -25.84
C VAL A 168 1.45 -3.84 -25.27
N GLU A 169 0.47 -4.50 -24.64
CA GLU A 169 -0.70 -3.89 -24.02
C GLU A 169 -1.31 -4.84 -22.99
N GLY A 170 -2.13 -4.29 -22.09
CA GLY A 170 -2.81 -5.12 -21.09
C GLY A 170 -4.02 -4.44 -20.46
N LEU A 171 -4.98 -5.26 -20.07
CA LEU A 171 -6.14 -4.88 -19.28
C LEU A 171 -6.08 -5.54 -17.91
N MET A 172 -6.26 -4.76 -16.87
CA MET A 172 -6.27 -5.25 -15.50
C MET A 172 -7.68 -5.15 -14.90
N THR A 173 -8.13 -6.22 -14.30
CA THR A 173 -9.27 -6.18 -13.37
C THR A 173 -8.76 -6.52 -11.98
N THR A 174 -9.03 -5.67 -11.00
CA THR A 174 -8.85 -6.09 -9.61
C THR A 174 -10.19 -6.46 -9.01
N VAL A 175 -10.31 -7.70 -8.52
CA VAL A 175 -11.39 -8.11 -7.63
C VAL A 175 -10.95 -7.75 -6.22
N HIS A 176 -11.54 -6.68 -5.70
CA HIS A 176 -11.00 -5.97 -4.52
C HIS A 176 -11.93 -6.09 -3.33
N ALA A 177 -11.36 -6.38 -2.18
CA ALA A 177 -12.07 -6.39 -0.91
C ALA A 177 -12.75 -5.02 -0.63
N ALA A 178 -13.76 -5.05 0.24
CA ALA A 178 -14.44 -3.86 0.70
C ALA A 178 -13.47 -2.90 1.40
N THR A 179 -13.65 -1.61 1.17
CA THR A 179 -12.87 -0.58 1.85
C THR A 179 -13.79 0.42 2.53
N ASN A 180 -13.25 1.26 3.40
CA ASN A 180 -14.00 2.25 4.17
C ASN A 180 -14.80 3.25 3.31
N THR A 181 -14.57 3.30 2.02
CA THR A 181 -15.33 4.16 1.09
C THR A 181 -16.65 3.55 0.65
N GLN A 182 -16.81 2.22 0.76
CA GLN A 182 -18.06 1.54 0.44
C GLN A 182 -19.10 1.72 1.56
N LYS A 183 -20.37 1.62 1.18
CA LYS A 183 -21.48 1.71 2.11
C LYS A 183 -21.89 0.33 2.61
N THR A 184 -22.24 0.22 3.90
CA THR A 184 -22.77 -1.02 4.49
C THR A 184 -24.20 -1.29 4.02
N VAL A 185 -25.02 -0.24 3.90
CA VAL A 185 -26.38 -0.24 3.34
C VAL A 185 -26.47 0.80 2.23
N ASP A 186 -27.48 0.71 1.37
CA ASP A 186 -27.69 1.69 0.29
C ASP A 186 -27.76 3.11 0.87
N ALA A 187 -26.85 3.99 0.43
CA ALA A 187 -26.76 5.37 0.89
C ALA A 187 -26.28 6.31 -0.24
N PRO A 188 -26.57 7.61 -0.14
CA PRO A 188 -26.15 8.56 -1.16
C PRO A 188 -24.63 8.57 -1.40
N SER A 189 -24.23 8.56 -2.68
CA SER A 189 -22.86 8.74 -3.13
C SER A 189 -22.86 9.56 -4.41
N MET A 190 -22.65 10.85 -4.29
CA MET A 190 -22.82 11.81 -5.40
C MET A 190 -21.77 11.66 -6.51
N LYS A 191 -20.57 11.16 -6.18
CA LYS A 191 -19.48 11.01 -7.16
C LYS A 191 -19.48 9.64 -7.86
N ASP A 192 -19.92 8.61 -7.15
CA ASP A 192 -19.98 7.24 -7.65
C ASP A 192 -21.27 6.60 -7.13
N TRP A 193 -22.30 6.58 -7.97
CA TRP A 193 -23.60 6.04 -7.60
C TRP A 193 -23.55 4.55 -7.26
N ARG A 194 -22.70 3.78 -7.97
CA ARG A 194 -22.51 2.35 -7.67
C ARG A 194 -21.85 2.15 -6.31
N GLY A 195 -20.89 3.01 -5.94
CA GLY A 195 -20.27 3.00 -4.61
C GLY A 195 -21.21 3.37 -3.46
N GLY A 196 -22.42 3.89 -3.78
CA GLY A 196 -23.49 4.12 -2.81
C GLY A 196 -24.29 2.85 -2.45
N ARG A 197 -24.11 1.74 -3.19
CA ARG A 197 -24.83 0.48 -2.94
C ARG A 197 -24.10 -0.34 -1.86
N SER A 198 -24.91 -1.14 -1.13
CA SER A 198 -24.38 -2.02 -0.07
C SER A 198 -23.31 -2.96 -0.60
N VAL A 199 -22.14 -2.96 0.03
CA VAL A 199 -21.02 -3.82 -0.35
C VAL A 199 -21.25 -5.28 0.02
N PHE A 200 -22.05 -5.57 1.05
CA PHE A 200 -22.25 -6.94 1.54
C PHE A 200 -23.05 -7.83 0.61
N CYS A 201 -23.85 -7.25 -0.30
CA CYS A 201 -24.78 -7.99 -1.14
C CYS A 201 -24.50 -7.81 -2.64
N ASN A 202 -23.42 -7.13 -3.03
CA ASN A 202 -23.20 -6.74 -4.41
C ASN A 202 -21.75 -6.97 -4.88
N ILE A 203 -21.60 -7.24 -6.17
CA ILE A 203 -20.37 -7.01 -6.91
C ILE A 203 -20.49 -5.62 -7.52
N ILE A 204 -19.59 -4.70 -7.14
CA ILE A 204 -19.70 -3.28 -7.50
C ILE A 204 -18.58 -2.90 -8.46
N PRO A 205 -18.87 -2.69 -9.77
CA PRO A 205 -17.88 -2.13 -10.69
C PRO A 205 -17.49 -0.71 -10.28
N SER A 206 -16.19 -0.43 -10.23
CA SER A 206 -15.64 0.85 -9.83
C SER A 206 -14.44 1.21 -10.72
N SER A 207 -14.23 2.49 -10.96
CA SER A 207 -13.03 2.96 -11.64
C SER A 207 -11.80 2.82 -10.74
N THR A 208 -10.64 2.59 -11.35
CA THR A 208 -9.36 2.61 -10.66
C THR A 208 -8.27 3.26 -11.52
N GLY A 209 -7.43 4.06 -10.89
CA GLY A 209 -6.23 4.60 -11.52
C GLY A 209 -4.99 3.71 -11.39
N ALA A 210 -5.11 2.55 -10.74
CA ALA A 210 -3.97 1.72 -10.36
C ALA A 210 -3.17 1.22 -11.57
N ALA A 211 -3.83 0.77 -12.63
CA ALA A 211 -3.15 0.31 -13.84
C ALA A 211 -2.44 1.46 -14.59
N LYS A 212 -3.06 2.65 -14.64
CA LYS A 212 -2.41 3.84 -15.21
C LYS A 212 -1.22 4.30 -14.37
N ALA A 213 -1.28 4.13 -13.05
CA ALA A 213 -0.18 4.46 -12.15
C ALA A 213 1.05 3.56 -12.38
N VAL A 214 0.89 2.35 -12.90
CA VAL A 214 2.04 1.49 -13.30
C VAL A 214 2.88 2.20 -14.37
N GLY A 215 2.28 2.89 -15.33
CA GLY A 215 3.03 3.68 -16.32
C GLY A 215 3.80 4.88 -15.74
N LYS A 216 3.51 5.30 -14.49
CA LYS A 216 4.31 6.32 -13.78
C LYS A 216 5.53 5.71 -13.07
N VAL A 217 5.45 4.45 -12.66
CA VAL A 217 6.54 3.75 -11.97
C VAL A 217 7.38 2.87 -12.89
N ILE A 218 6.83 2.48 -14.05
CA ILE A 218 7.49 1.78 -15.16
C ILE A 218 7.18 2.57 -16.44
N PRO A 219 8.02 3.56 -16.81
CA PRO A 219 7.74 4.48 -17.92
C PRO A 219 7.48 3.80 -19.27
N GLU A 220 8.10 2.64 -19.52
CA GLU A 220 7.94 1.84 -20.73
C GLU A 220 6.51 1.29 -20.89
N LEU A 221 5.75 1.21 -19.81
CA LEU A 221 4.35 0.78 -19.78
C LEU A 221 3.34 1.94 -19.83
N ASN A 222 3.83 3.17 -19.94
CA ASN A 222 2.94 4.32 -20.03
C ASN A 222 2.05 4.22 -21.27
N GLY A 223 0.73 4.33 -21.08
CA GLY A 223 -0.27 4.20 -22.15
C GLY A 223 -0.60 2.78 -22.58
N LYS A 224 0.14 1.74 -22.09
CA LYS A 224 -0.09 0.34 -22.45
C LYS A 224 -1.01 -0.41 -21.48
N LEU A 225 -1.27 0.15 -20.30
CA LEU A 225 -2.08 -0.48 -19.25
C LEU A 225 -3.25 0.41 -18.84
N THR A 226 -4.42 -0.19 -18.77
CA THR A 226 -5.59 0.39 -18.11
C THR A 226 -6.37 -0.72 -17.39
N GLY A 227 -7.41 -0.34 -16.62
CA GLY A 227 -8.16 -1.36 -15.91
C GLY A 227 -9.32 -0.82 -15.10
N MET A 228 -10.00 -1.74 -14.42
CA MET A 228 -11.14 -1.48 -13.56
C MET A 228 -11.04 -2.28 -12.26
N SER A 229 -11.95 -1.98 -11.34
CA SER A 229 -12.11 -2.70 -10.08
C SER A 229 -13.52 -3.29 -9.98
N LEU A 230 -13.62 -4.49 -9.44
CA LEU A 230 -14.86 -5.07 -8.94
C LEU A 230 -14.75 -5.16 -7.42
N ARG A 231 -15.57 -4.40 -6.69
CA ARG A 231 -15.64 -4.51 -5.23
C ARG A 231 -16.55 -5.67 -4.87
N VAL A 232 -16.07 -6.51 -3.95
CA VAL A 232 -16.75 -7.72 -3.50
C VAL A 232 -16.91 -7.75 -1.98
N PRO A 233 -17.86 -8.52 -1.43
CA PRO A 233 -18.13 -8.57 0.01
C PRO A 233 -17.12 -9.44 0.77
N THR A 234 -15.82 -9.19 0.58
CA THR A 234 -14.74 -9.75 1.38
C THR A 234 -14.13 -8.66 2.26
N ALA A 235 -13.71 -9.02 3.47
CA ALA A 235 -13.22 -8.04 4.43
C ALA A 235 -11.82 -7.53 4.08
N ASP A 236 -10.99 -8.39 3.49
CA ASP A 236 -9.60 -8.12 3.12
C ASP A 236 -9.13 -9.12 2.07
N VAL A 237 -7.94 -8.91 1.57
CA VAL A 237 -7.28 -9.61 0.46
C VAL A 237 -8.01 -9.44 -0.86
N SER A 238 -7.29 -8.93 -1.80
CA SER A 238 -7.73 -8.64 -3.17
C SER A 238 -6.89 -9.43 -4.16
N VAL A 239 -7.36 -9.49 -5.40
CA VAL A 239 -6.63 -10.16 -6.49
C VAL A 239 -6.57 -9.27 -7.72
N VAL A 240 -5.41 -9.24 -8.37
CA VAL A 240 -5.19 -8.68 -9.70
C VAL A 240 -5.34 -9.79 -10.72
N ASP A 241 -6.18 -9.56 -11.71
CA ASP A 241 -6.28 -10.28 -12.98
C ASP A 241 -5.68 -9.38 -14.07
N LEU A 242 -4.50 -9.74 -14.58
CA LEU A 242 -3.82 -9.03 -15.67
C LEU A 242 -3.91 -9.87 -16.94
N THR A 243 -4.68 -9.42 -17.91
CA THR A 243 -4.68 -9.98 -19.27
C THR A 243 -3.82 -9.10 -20.16
N CYS A 244 -2.79 -9.68 -20.80
CA CYS A 244 -1.85 -8.90 -21.61
C CYS A 244 -1.34 -9.64 -22.84
N THR A 245 -0.89 -8.84 -23.80
CA THR A 245 -0.22 -9.31 -25.02
C THR A 245 1.29 -9.14 -24.87
N LEU A 246 2.04 -10.21 -25.16
CA LEU A 246 3.50 -10.25 -25.11
C LEU A 246 4.11 -9.89 -26.46
N ALA A 247 5.24 -9.21 -26.46
CA ALA A 247 6.01 -8.95 -27.67
C ALA A 247 6.76 -10.19 -28.15
N LYS A 248 7.32 -10.97 -27.22
CA LYS A 248 8.00 -12.24 -27.49
C LYS A 248 7.08 -13.39 -27.11
N SER A 249 7.09 -14.45 -27.93
CA SER A 249 6.40 -15.71 -27.60
C SER A 249 7.00 -16.34 -26.35
N ALA A 250 6.14 -16.86 -25.48
CA ALA A 250 6.53 -17.61 -24.29
C ALA A 250 5.48 -18.66 -23.96
N THR A 251 5.91 -19.80 -23.45
CA THR A 251 4.98 -20.75 -22.82
C THR A 251 4.56 -20.25 -21.45
N TYR A 252 3.45 -20.76 -20.92
CA TYR A 252 2.99 -20.39 -19.59
C TYR A 252 3.99 -20.85 -18.51
N GLU A 253 4.65 -21.99 -18.72
CA GLU A 253 5.70 -22.53 -17.85
C GLU A 253 6.92 -21.60 -17.79
N GLU A 254 7.34 -21.02 -18.93
CA GLU A 254 8.43 -20.03 -18.97
C GLU A 254 8.06 -18.75 -18.18
N ILE A 255 6.80 -18.32 -18.27
CA ILE A 255 6.30 -17.18 -17.48
C ILE A 255 6.32 -17.52 -15.99
N CYS A 256 5.82 -18.69 -15.59
CA CYS A 256 5.85 -19.15 -14.20
C CYS A 256 7.28 -19.24 -13.67
N ALA A 257 8.21 -19.77 -14.46
CA ALA A 257 9.62 -19.86 -14.10
C ALA A 257 10.24 -18.47 -13.89
N ALA A 258 9.95 -17.50 -14.76
CA ALA A 258 10.42 -16.13 -14.62
C ALA A 258 9.85 -15.44 -13.36
N MET A 259 8.57 -15.65 -13.05
CA MET A 259 7.95 -15.14 -11.82
C MET A 259 8.57 -15.75 -10.57
N LYS A 260 8.83 -17.06 -10.58
CA LYS A 260 9.49 -17.77 -9.48
C LYS A 260 10.91 -17.26 -9.27
N GLU A 261 11.72 -17.17 -10.33
CA GLU A 261 13.06 -16.61 -10.30
C GLU A 261 13.07 -15.20 -9.67
N ALA A 262 12.18 -14.32 -10.14
CA ALA A 262 12.09 -12.97 -9.60
C ALA A 262 11.67 -12.94 -8.12
N SER A 263 10.74 -13.81 -7.69
CA SER A 263 10.27 -13.91 -6.32
C SER A 263 11.34 -14.40 -5.33
N GLU A 264 12.25 -15.23 -5.78
CA GLU A 264 13.38 -15.74 -5.01
C GLU A 264 14.62 -14.83 -5.09
N GLY A 265 14.70 -14.00 -6.13
CA GLY A 265 15.79 -13.10 -6.47
C GLY A 265 15.51 -11.62 -6.19
N GLU A 266 15.44 -10.83 -7.25
CA GLU A 266 15.39 -9.35 -7.19
C GLU A 266 14.13 -8.78 -6.50
N LEU A 267 13.02 -9.50 -6.55
CA LEU A 267 11.75 -9.12 -5.93
C LEU A 267 11.45 -9.89 -4.64
N LYS A 268 12.46 -10.51 -4.03
CA LYS A 268 12.31 -11.25 -2.77
C LYS A 268 11.72 -10.36 -1.67
N GLY A 269 10.64 -10.86 -1.02
CA GLY A 269 9.91 -10.13 0.03
C GLY A 269 8.92 -9.10 -0.51
N ILE A 270 8.78 -8.98 -1.84
CA ILE A 270 7.82 -8.12 -2.55
C ILE A 270 6.89 -8.99 -3.38
N LEU A 271 7.46 -9.77 -4.31
CA LEU A 271 6.76 -10.79 -5.08
C LEU A 271 6.84 -12.13 -4.33
N GLY A 272 5.69 -12.79 -4.19
CA GLY A 272 5.59 -14.19 -3.80
C GLY A 272 5.22 -15.06 -4.99
N TYR A 273 5.33 -16.37 -4.83
CA TYR A 273 4.96 -17.37 -5.82
C TYR A 273 4.27 -18.54 -5.13
N THR A 274 3.18 -19.03 -5.68
CA THR A 274 2.48 -20.21 -5.16
C THR A 274 2.02 -21.12 -6.29
N GLU A 275 2.03 -22.43 -6.00
CA GLU A 275 1.45 -23.50 -6.82
C GLU A 275 0.34 -24.23 -6.04
N ASP A 276 0.00 -23.75 -4.85
CA ASP A 276 -1.05 -24.33 -4.03
C ASP A 276 -2.46 -23.90 -4.51
N SER A 277 -3.46 -24.67 -4.15
CA SER A 277 -4.86 -24.33 -4.42
C SER A 277 -5.38 -23.38 -3.34
N VAL A 278 -5.05 -22.10 -3.46
CA VAL A 278 -5.29 -21.06 -2.47
C VAL A 278 -6.51 -20.21 -2.78
N VAL A 279 -7.01 -19.53 -1.75
CA VAL A 279 -8.07 -18.53 -1.82
C VAL A 279 -7.65 -17.26 -1.06
N SER A 280 -8.41 -16.19 -1.17
CA SER A 280 -8.05 -14.88 -0.62
C SER A 280 -7.68 -14.91 0.86
N SER A 281 -8.40 -15.65 1.71
CA SER A 281 -8.15 -15.68 3.15
C SER A 281 -6.79 -16.26 3.57
N ASP A 282 -6.15 -17.05 2.68
CA ASP A 282 -4.83 -17.63 2.94
C ASP A 282 -3.71 -16.57 2.95
N PHE A 283 -3.99 -15.37 2.45
CA PHE A 283 -3.03 -14.27 2.36
C PHE A 283 -3.27 -13.14 3.36
N ILE A 284 -4.21 -13.30 4.29
CA ILE A 284 -4.40 -12.33 5.38
C ILE A 284 -3.10 -12.26 6.20
N ASN A 285 -2.62 -11.04 6.44
CA ASN A 285 -1.34 -10.73 7.09
C ASN A 285 -0.09 -11.10 6.27
N ASP A 286 -0.19 -11.38 4.98
CA ASP A 286 1.01 -11.49 4.14
C ASP A 286 1.60 -10.08 3.91
N LYS A 287 2.87 -9.91 4.21
CA LYS A 287 3.60 -8.64 4.05
C LYS A 287 4.10 -8.39 2.63
N ARG A 288 4.05 -9.39 1.76
CA ARG A 288 4.33 -9.23 0.33
C ARG A 288 3.15 -8.55 -0.34
N THR A 289 3.42 -7.72 -1.31
CA THR A 289 2.37 -6.94 -2.00
C THR A 289 1.88 -7.55 -3.29
N SER A 290 2.47 -8.66 -3.74
CA SER A 290 2.09 -9.36 -4.96
C SER A 290 2.44 -10.84 -4.78
N ILE A 291 1.47 -11.73 -4.80
CA ILE A 291 1.71 -13.18 -4.71
C ILE A 291 1.18 -13.82 -6.00
N PHE A 292 2.09 -14.13 -6.92
CA PHE A 292 1.75 -14.74 -8.20
C PHE A 292 1.21 -16.16 -7.99
N ASP A 293 0.03 -16.41 -8.53
CA ASP A 293 -0.64 -17.72 -8.49
C ASP A 293 -0.43 -18.44 -9.83
N ALA A 294 0.50 -19.38 -9.83
CA ALA A 294 0.88 -20.11 -11.03
C ALA A 294 -0.22 -21.03 -11.58
N LYS A 295 -1.18 -21.45 -10.72
CA LYS A 295 -2.27 -22.33 -11.15
C LYS A 295 -3.54 -21.60 -11.57
N ALA A 296 -3.67 -20.32 -11.23
CA ALA A 296 -4.86 -19.53 -11.55
C ALA A 296 -4.76 -18.82 -12.91
N GLY A 297 -3.57 -18.67 -13.50
CA GLY A 297 -3.38 -18.03 -14.78
C GLY A 297 -3.64 -18.95 -15.98
N ILE A 298 -3.74 -18.35 -17.16
CA ILE A 298 -4.06 -19.04 -18.42
C ILE A 298 -3.27 -18.43 -19.57
N ALA A 299 -2.70 -19.23 -20.46
CA ALA A 299 -2.23 -18.80 -21.78
C ALA A 299 -3.23 -19.24 -22.85
N LEU A 300 -3.79 -18.30 -23.59
CA LEU A 300 -4.64 -18.61 -24.74
C LEU A 300 -3.78 -18.89 -25.97
N THR A 301 -2.69 -18.13 -26.12
CA THR A 301 -1.65 -18.35 -27.13
C THR A 301 -0.29 -18.09 -26.47
N ASP A 302 0.79 -18.31 -27.20
CA ASP A 302 2.15 -17.99 -26.77
C ASP A 302 2.42 -16.48 -26.57
N LYS A 303 1.45 -15.63 -26.91
CA LYS A 303 1.53 -14.16 -26.76
C LYS A 303 0.37 -13.53 -26.01
N PHE A 304 -0.71 -14.25 -25.74
CA PHE A 304 -1.87 -13.71 -25.06
C PHE A 304 -2.18 -14.50 -23.79
N VAL A 305 -1.96 -13.84 -22.65
CA VAL A 305 -1.95 -14.49 -21.34
C VAL A 305 -2.78 -13.74 -20.32
N LYS A 306 -3.32 -14.48 -19.37
CA LYS A 306 -3.96 -14.00 -18.15
C LYS A 306 -3.11 -14.42 -16.96
N LEU A 307 -2.76 -13.47 -16.11
CA LEU A 307 -1.94 -13.64 -14.92
C LEU A 307 -2.72 -13.24 -13.68
N VAL A 308 -2.59 -13.99 -12.61
CA VAL A 308 -3.30 -13.76 -11.35
C VAL A 308 -2.30 -13.52 -10.23
N SER A 309 -2.54 -12.48 -9.44
CA SER A 309 -1.71 -12.18 -8.28
C SER A 309 -2.55 -11.68 -7.10
N TRP A 310 -2.35 -12.28 -5.92
CA TRP A 310 -3.01 -11.97 -4.67
C TRP A 310 -2.27 -10.89 -3.90
N TYR A 311 -2.98 -10.16 -3.05
CA TYR A 311 -2.37 -9.19 -2.14
C TYR A 311 -3.28 -8.88 -0.96
N ASP A 312 -2.71 -8.87 0.25
CA ASP A 312 -3.36 -8.22 1.38
C ASP A 312 -3.29 -6.70 1.17
N ASN A 313 -4.44 -6.12 0.82
CA ASN A 313 -4.54 -4.71 0.42
C ASN A 313 -4.32 -3.73 1.57
N GLU A 314 -4.29 -4.21 2.80
CA GLU A 314 -4.07 -3.44 4.02
C GLU A 314 -2.69 -3.72 4.62
N TRP A 315 -2.39 -4.97 5.00
CA TRP A 315 -1.17 -5.34 5.71
C TRP A 315 0.08 -5.27 4.82
N GLY A 316 0.04 -5.90 3.66
CA GLY A 316 1.15 -5.86 2.70
C GLY A 316 1.50 -4.43 2.31
N TYR A 317 0.49 -3.64 1.99
CA TYR A 317 0.64 -2.24 1.66
C TYR A 317 1.24 -1.41 2.80
N SER A 318 0.76 -1.58 4.03
CA SER A 318 1.25 -0.86 5.21
C SER A 318 2.71 -1.17 5.52
N ASN A 319 3.15 -2.41 5.31
CA ASN A 319 4.56 -2.79 5.42
C ASN A 319 5.42 -2.07 4.37
N LYS A 320 4.93 -1.90 3.12
CA LYS A 320 5.69 -1.21 2.06
C LYS A 320 5.78 0.30 2.28
N VAL A 321 4.84 0.92 2.97
CA VAL A 321 5.00 2.31 3.44
C VAL A 321 6.24 2.43 4.33
N LEU A 322 6.42 1.50 5.27
CA LEU A 322 7.59 1.48 6.16
C LEU A 322 8.89 1.13 5.40
N ASP A 323 8.82 0.20 4.45
CA ASP A 323 9.98 -0.16 3.63
C ASP A 323 10.42 1.02 2.75
N LEU A 324 9.48 1.78 2.18
CA LEU A 324 9.80 3.00 1.44
C LEU A 324 10.47 4.06 2.33
N ILE A 325 9.96 4.27 3.55
CA ILE A 325 10.60 5.17 4.52
C ILE A 325 12.03 4.72 4.83
N LYS A 326 12.26 3.42 5.00
CA LYS A 326 13.61 2.88 5.21
C LYS A 326 14.53 3.16 4.03
N ILE A 327 14.07 2.92 2.79
CA ILE A 327 14.85 3.23 1.56
C ILE A 327 15.20 4.71 1.52
N MET A 328 14.21 5.59 1.79
CA MET A 328 14.43 7.04 1.85
C MET A 328 15.49 7.40 2.90
N ALA A 329 15.36 6.87 4.12
CA ALA A 329 16.28 7.16 5.22
C ALA A 329 17.70 6.68 4.93
N CYS A 330 17.84 5.51 4.29
CA CYS A 330 19.15 5.00 3.86
C CYS A 330 19.79 5.94 2.85
N LYS A 331 19.07 6.35 1.83
CA LYS A 331 19.59 7.26 0.79
C LYS A 331 19.85 8.68 1.30
N ASN A 332 19.11 9.13 2.29
CA ASN A 332 19.31 10.43 2.95
C ASN A 332 20.43 10.40 4.03
N GLY A 333 21.09 9.26 4.24
CA GLY A 333 22.16 9.12 5.23
C GLY A 333 21.67 9.10 6.69
N SER A 334 20.37 8.94 6.92
CA SER A 334 19.75 8.95 8.25
C SER A 334 19.69 7.56 8.90
N CYS A 335 20.13 6.49 8.22
CA CYS A 335 20.07 5.12 8.72
C CYS A 335 21.47 4.48 8.77
N CYS A 336 21.85 3.95 9.95
CA CYS A 336 23.13 3.22 10.13
C CYS A 336 23.13 1.82 9.50
N CYS A 337 21.99 1.28 9.08
CA CYS A 337 21.85 -0.09 8.59
C CYS A 337 22.26 -0.29 7.12
N CYS A 338 22.73 0.77 6.45
CA CYS A 338 23.11 0.75 5.03
C CYS A 338 24.59 1.03 4.80
N LYS A 339 25.41 0.87 5.87
CA LYS A 339 26.90 0.92 5.76
C LYS A 339 27.46 -0.48 5.67
#